data_2cc89ee8e062eaed02fe841ca72bd646
#
_entry.id   2cc89ee8e062eaed02fe841ca72bd646
#
_cell.length_a   1.000
_cell.length_b   1.000
_cell.length_c   1.000
_cell.angle_alpha   90.00
_cell.angle_beta   90.00
_cell.angle_gamma   90.00
#
_symmetry.space_group_name_H-M   'P 1'
#
loop_
_entity.id
_entity.type
_entity.pdbx_description
1 polymer ?
#
loop_
_entity_poly.entity_id
_entity_poly.type
_entity_poly.pdbx_seq_one_letter_code
_entity_poly.pdbx_strand_id
1 'polypeptide(L)'
;MKTLDDVMADFSPERQAEILRMANEIALEHGLPRIREERAFSQQQLAEIMGVTQPAIAAIEQRGKEIKLLTLKRYVEALGGKLSLLVELPEGSKVIPV
;
A
#
# COMPACT_ATOMS: atom_id res chain seq x y z
N MET A 1 -2.57 8.82 16.80
CA MET A 1 -2.22 9.37 15.47
C MET A 1 -3.31 9.00 14.46
N LYS A 2 -3.75 9.96 13.66
CA LYS A 2 -4.76 9.68 12.65
C LYS A 2 -4.15 8.90 11.49
N THR A 3 -4.82 7.83 11.08
CA THR A 3 -4.47 7.08 9.87
C THR A 3 -5.10 7.73 8.65
N LEU A 4 -4.71 7.29 7.45
CA LEU A 4 -5.35 7.73 6.21
C LEU A 4 -6.86 7.46 6.26
N ASP A 5 -7.28 6.30 6.76
CA ASP A 5 -8.70 5.96 6.87
C ASP A 5 -9.44 6.92 7.79
N ASP A 6 -8.82 7.31 8.93
CA ASP A 6 -9.43 8.26 9.85
C ASP A 6 -9.65 9.62 9.18
N VAL A 7 -8.67 10.07 8.40
CA VAL A 7 -8.76 11.33 7.68
C VAL A 7 -9.77 11.23 6.54
N MET A 8 -9.73 10.14 5.77
CA MET A 8 -10.60 9.94 4.61
C MET A 8 -12.05 9.70 4.99
N ALA A 9 -12.31 9.19 6.21
CA ALA A 9 -13.66 8.89 6.67
C ALA A 9 -14.57 10.13 6.72
N ASP A 10 -13.99 11.32 6.86
CA ASP A 10 -14.75 12.59 6.92
C ASP A 10 -15.14 13.12 5.53
N PHE A 11 -14.69 12.46 4.45
CA PHE A 11 -14.97 12.87 3.08
C PHE A 11 -15.99 11.95 2.42
N SER A 12 -16.72 12.45 1.43
CA SER A 12 -17.59 11.64 0.60
C SER A 12 -16.75 10.65 -0.22
N PRO A 13 -17.33 9.51 -0.68
CA PRO A 13 -16.59 8.59 -1.54
C PRO A 13 -16.00 9.25 -2.78
N GLU A 14 -16.70 10.19 -3.39
CA GLU A 14 -16.23 10.93 -4.56
C GLU A 14 -15.02 11.79 -4.23
N ARG A 15 -15.05 12.46 -3.07
CA ARG A 15 -13.93 13.28 -2.62
C ARG A 15 -12.73 12.43 -2.26
N GLN A 16 -12.94 11.28 -1.63
CA GLN A 16 -11.89 10.32 -1.32
C GLN A 16 -11.19 9.86 -2.61
N ALA A 17 -11.96 9.50 -3.63
CA ALA A 17 -11.41 9.08 -4.93
C ALA A 17 -10.61 10.20 -5.59
N GLU A 18 -11.10 11.43 -5.53
CA GLU A 18 -10.41 12.60 -6.08
C GLU A 18 -9.05 12.81 -5.41
N ILE A 19 -9.02 12.77 -4.08
CA ILE A 19 -7.78 12.93 -3.31
C ILE A 19 -6.78 11.85 -3.69
N LEU A 20 -7.22 10.60 -3.81
CA LEU A 20 -6.35 9.48 -4.16
C LEU A 20 -5.83 9.59 -5.60
N ARG A 21 -6.62 10.13 -6.52
CA ARG A 21 -6.15 10.36 -7.90
C ARG A 21 -5.08 11.43 -7.98
N MET A 22 -5.06 12.36 -7.05
CA MET A 22 -4.03 13.39 -6.97
C MET A 22 -2.71 12.85 -6.44
N ALA A 23 -2.70 11.66 -5.85
CA ALA A 23 -1.48 10.98 -5.40
C ALA A 23 -0.71 10.46 -6.61
N ASN A 24 0.59 10.26 -6.44
CA ASN A 24 1.45 9.69 -7.47
C ASN A 24 1.01 8.27 -7.82
N GLU A 25 0.75 8.01 -9.09
CA GLU A 25 0.46 6.67 -9.56
C GLU A 25 1.76 5.88 -9.72
N ILE A 26 1.77 4.68 -9.19
CA ILE A 26 2.92 3.78 -9.25
C ILE A 26 2.43 2.42 -9.73
N ALA A 27 3.03 1.90 -10.81
CA ALA A 27 2.72 0.56 -11.29
C ALA A 27 3.07 -0.48 -10.21
N LEU A 28 2.17 -1.41 -9.94
CA LEU A 28 2.34 -2.38 -8.86
C LEU A 28 3.60 -3.22 -9.03
N GLU A 29 4.00 -3.52 -10.27
CA GLU A 29 5.21 -4.29 -10.57
C GLU A 29 6.49 -3.62 -10.06
N HIS A 30 6.48 -2.29 -9.87
CA HIS A 30 7.63 -1.53 -9.40
C HIS A 30 7.34 -0.74 -8.14
N GLY A 31 6.09 -0.80 -7.66
CA GLY A 31 5.62 0.07 -6.59
C GLY A 31 6.18 -0.26 -5.22
N LEU A 32 6.30 -1.54 -4.89
CA LEU A 32 6.74 -1.94 -3.56
C LEU A 32 8.19 -1.53 -3.27
N PRO A 33 9.17 -1.81 -4.14
CA PRO A 33 10.53 -1.33 -3.90
C PRO A 33 10.59 0.19 -3.77
N ARG A 34 9.85 0.91 -4.59
CA ARG A 34 9.84 2.37 -4.58
C ARG A 34 9.29 2.92 -3.26
N ILE A 35 8.18 2.37 -2.78
CA ILE A 35 7.60 2.79 -1.50
C ILE A 35 8.57 2.49 -0.36
N ARG A 36 9.19 1.30 -0.36
CA ARG A 36 10.18 0.92 0.64
C ARG A 36 11.37 1.90 0.64
N GLU A 37 11.89 2.24 -0.53
CA GLU A 37 13.02 3.17 -0.66
C GLU A 37 12.65 4.58 -0.21
N GLU A 38 11.45 5.04 -0.53
CA GLU A 38 10.94 6.34 -0.08
C GLU A 38 10.80 6.40 1.44
N ARG A 39 10.55 5.27 2.10
CA ARG A 39 10.53 5.16 3.56
C ARG A 39 11.91 4.91 4.15
N ALA A 40 12.96 4.89 3.33
CA ALA A 40 14.35 4.69 3.74
C ALA A 40 14.61 3.33 4.40
N PHE A 41 13.92 2.28 3.94
CA PHE A 41 14.16 0.89 4.39
C PHE A 41 14.89 0.10 3.32
N SER A 42 15.93 -0.64 3.73
CA SER A 42 16.51 -1.68 2.88
C SER A 42 15.64 -2.93 2.94
N GLN A 43 15.84 -3.85 1.99
CA GLN A 43 15.16 -5.16 2.04
C GLN A 43 15.49 -5.90 3.34
N GLN A 44 16.74 -5.81 3.80
CA GLN A 44 17.17 -6.48 5.03
C GLN A 44 16.47 -5.89 6.26
N GLN A 45 16.37 -4.57 6.34
CA GLN A 45 15.69 -3.91 7.46
C GLN A 45 14.21 -4.30 7.50
N LEU A 46 13.56 -4.31 6.34
CA LEU A 46 12.14 -4.71 6.27
C LEU A 46 11.96 -6.18 6.62
N ALA A 47 12.87 -7.03 6.17
CA ALA A 47 12.85 -8.46 6.53
C ALA A 47 12.91 -8.67 8.05
N GLU A 48 13.76 -7.92 8.73
CA GLU A 48 13.86 -7.98 10.19
C GLU A 48 12.55 -7.57 10.86
N ILE A 49 11.92 -6.50 10.40
CA ILE A 49 10.64 -6.03 10.96
C ILE A 49 9.54 -7.07 10.73
N MET A 50 9.49 -7.68 9.56
CA MET A 50 8.46 -8.68 9.21
C MET A 50 8.75 -10.08 9.76
N GLY A 51 9.95 -10.31 10.31
CA GLY A 51 10.33 -11.62 10.80
C GLY A 51 10.55 -12.65 9.70
N VAL A 52 11.02 -12.20 8.54
CA VAL A 52 11.29 -13.06 7.37
C VAL A 52 12.73 -12.84 6.87
N THR A 53 13.13 -13.57 5.85
CA THR A 53 14.46 -13.41 5.26
C THR A 53 14.47 -12.31 4.19
N GLN A 54 15.65 -11.76 3.92
CA GLN A 54 15.80 -10.77 2.85
C GLN A 54 15.40 -11.35 1.48
N PRO A 55 15.76 -12.58 1.10
CA PRO A 55 15.24 -13.17 -0.13
C PRO A 55 13.72 -13.28 -0.18
N ALA A 56 13.07 -13.47 0.97
CA ALA A 56 11.60 -13.46 1.01
C ALA A 56 11.02 -12.09 0.66
N ILE A 57 11.63 -11.02 1.13
CA ILE A 57 11.22 -9.66 0.74
C ILE A 57 11.43 -9.45 -0.77
N ALA A 58 12.58 -9.86 -1.29
CA ALA A 58 12.85 -9.75 -2.73
C ALA A 58 11.80 -10.51 -3.56
N ALA A 59 11.41 -11.70 -3.11
CA ALA A 59 10.36 -12.50 -3.78
C ALA A 59 8.99 -11.80 -3.73
N ILE A 60 8.64 -11.18 -2.61
CA ILE A 60 7.41 -10.40 -2.50
C ILE A 60 7.40 -9.26 -3.52
N GLU A 61 8.49 -8.51 -3.59
CA GLU A 61 8.60 -7.37 -4.50
C GLU A 61 8.56 -7.76 -5.97
N GLN A 62 9.00 -8.98 -6.30
CA GLN A 62 8.98 -9.50 -7.68
C GLN A 62 7.63 -10.01 -8.13
N ARG A 63 6.71 -10.32 -7.24
CA ARG A 63 5.41 -10.90 -7.59
C ARG A 63 4.47 -9.90 -8.27
N GLY A 64 4.61 -8.61 -8.01
CA GLY A 64 3.75 -7.61 -8.63
C GLY A 64 2.27 -7.88 -8.38
N LYS A 65 1.49 -7.99 -9.46
CA LYS A 65 0.03 -8.20 -9.39
C LYS A 65 -0.39 -9.55 -8.81
N GLU A 66 0.52 -10.51 -8.71
CA GLU A 66 0.21 -11.84 -8.20
C GLU A 66 0.39 -11.96 -6.68
N ILE A 67 0.77 -10.88 -6.02
CA ILE A 67 0.94 -10.88 -4.58
C ILE A 67 -0.41 -11.10 -3.88
N LYS A 68 -0.40 -11.89 -2.81
CA LYS A 68 -1.59 -12.06 -1.98
C LYS A 68 -1.88 -10.78 -1.21
N LEU A 69 -3.16 -10.45 -1.09
CA LEU A 69 -3.61 -9.24 -0.42
C LEU A 69 -3.10 -9.15 1.03
N LEU A 70 -3.14 -10.25 1.77
CA LEU A 70 -2.65 -10.27 3.15
C LEU A 70 -1.14 -10.01 3.22
N THR A 71 -0.37 -10.55 2.28
CA THR A 71 1.06 -10.32 2.20
C THR A 71 1.35 -8.84 1.92
N LEU A 72 0.61 -8.26 0.98
CA LEU A 72 0.73 -6.84 0.65
C LEU A 72 0.40 -5.96 1.85
N LYS A 73 -0.66 -6.29 2.57
CA LYS A 73 -1.05 -5.59 3.79
C LYS A 73 0.07 -5.60 4.83
N ARG A 74 0.65 -6.77 5.10
CA ARG A 74 1.74 -6.92 6.06
C ARG A 74 2.98 -6.13 5.66
N TYR A 75 3.30 -6.15 4.36
CA TYR A 75 4.42 -5.41 3.81
C TYR A 75 4.25 -3.90 4.04
N VAL A 76 3.09 -3.36 3.67
CA VAL A 76 2.79 -1.93 3.81
C VAL A 76 2.76 -1.51 5.28
N GLU A 77 2.15 -2.30 6.15
CA GLU A 77 2.10 -2.01 7.58
C GLU A 77 3.49 -2.04 8.23
N ALA A 78 4.36 -2.94 7.78
CA ALA A 78 5.75 -3.00 8.26
C ALA A 78 6.53 -1.72 7.91
N LEU A 79 6.16 -1.06 6.83
CA LEU A 79 6.74 0.24 6.45
C LEU A 79 6.11 1.42 7.23
N GLY A 80 5.16 1.15 8.11
CA GLY A 80 4.44 2.20 8.85
C GLY A 80 3.25 2.77 8.11
N GLY A 81 2.86 2.16 6.99
CA GLY A 81 1.74 2.61 6.19
C GLY A 81 0.46 1.82 6.44
N LYS A 82 -0.53 2.08 5.62
CA LYS A 82 -1.82 1.39 5.66
C LYS A 82 -2.29 1.11 4.25
N LEU A 83 -2.79 -0.10 4.01
CA LEU A 83 -3.28 -0.51 2.71
C LEU A 83 -4.79 -0.28 2.61
N SER A 84 -5.22 0.33 1.52
CA SER A 84 -6.63 0.47 1.17
C SER A 84 -6.81 0.21 -0.31
N LEU A 85 -8.01 -0.23 -0.69
CA LEU A 85 -8.37 -0.46 -2.08
C LEU A 85 -9.27 0.69 -2.55
N LEU A 86 -8.96 1.23 -3.70
CA LEU A 86 -9.84 2.17 -4.39
C LEU A 86 -10.62 1.39 -5.45
N VAL A 87 -11.95 1.39 -5.34
CA VAL A 87 -12.83 0.77 -6.33
C VAL A 87 -13.56 1.89 -7.07
N GLU A 88 -13.34 1.99 -8.36
CA GLU A 88 -13.99 2.98 -9.21
C GLU A 88 -15.12 2.32 -9.99
N LEU A 89 -16.35 2.76 -9.73
CA LEU A 89 -17.56 2.25 -10.36
C LEU A 89 -18.21 3.36 -11.20
N PRO A 90 -19.07 3.02 -12.17
CA PRO A 90 -19.79 4.04 -12.94
C PRO A 90 -20.61 5.00 -12.08
N GLU A 91 -21.14 4.53 -10.94
CA GLU A 91 -21.98 5.31 -10.02
C GLU A 91 -21.17 6.13 -9.01
N GLY A 92 -19.85 5.93 -8.95
CA GLY A 92 -18.97 6.58 -7.98
C GLY A 92 -17.88 5.65 -7.50
N SER A 93 -16.98 6.18 -6.70
CA SER A 93 -15.82 5.43 -6.21
C SER A 93 -15.94 5.17 -4.72
N LYS A 94 -15.31 4.08 -4.26
CA LYS A 94 -15.29 3.72 -2.85
C LYS A 94 -13.87 3.35 -2.43
N VAL A 95 -13.52 3.66 -1.20
CA VAL A 95 -12.28 3.23 -0.57
C VAL A 95 -12.60 2.13 0.44
N ILE A 96 -11.95 1.00 0.30
CA ILE A 96 -12.18 -0.15 1.17
C ILE A 96 -10.89 -0.40 1.95
N PRO A 97 -10.90 -0.20 3.28
CA PRO A 97 -9.76 -0.55 4.12
C PRO A 97 -9.53 -2.07 4.06
N VAL A 98 -8.27 -2.44 4.14
CA VAL A 98 -7.89 -3.85 4.10
C VAL A 98 -7.46 -4.33 5.49
#